data_53f9a03f8140d232c17f04cff967b50a
#
_entry.id   53f9a03f8140d232c17f04cff967b50a
#
_cell.length_a   1.000
_cell.length_b   1.000
_cell.length_c   1.000
_cell.angle_alpha   90.00
_cell.angle_beta   90.00
_cell.angle_gamma   90.00
#
_symmetry.space_group_name_H-M   'P 1'
#
loop_
_entity.id
_entity.type
_entity.pdbx_description
1 polymer ?
#
loop_
_entity_poly.entity_id
_entity_poly.type
_entity_poly.pdbx_seq_one_letter_code
_entity_poly.pdbx_strand_id
1 'polypeptide(L)'
;MAQYQFVMRSGPTPGVTFPLEGDQLIIGRDSANAVAINDAEISRKHSRLSFQGGKYVLEDLGSTNGTFVNGQRLAGPVVLKPGDVVSLGEQIVLMYDAINMDPGATMAAPRKSTRIEAPVMQTSAPAYAPTTSAPYSAPPKKTNMTPIFIGVGVFLFICMCASFFWWVDATFRWCVFFPFLSGC
;
A
#
# COMPACT_ATOMS: atom_id res chain seq x y z
N MET A 1 -5.29 -28.36 -1.77
CA MET A 1 -6.25 -27.57 -0.96
C MET A 1 -5.50 -26.33 -0.48
N ALA A 2 -6.09 -25.15 -0.65
CA ALA A 2 -5.48 -23.90 -0.17
C ALA A 2 -5.32 -23.96 1.34
N GLN A 3 -4.12 -23.63 1.83
CA GLN A 3 -3.85 -23.52 3.28
C GLN A 3 -3.95 -22.06 3.74
N TYR A 4 -3.93 -21.12 2.80
CA TYR A 4 -3.92 -19.68 3.04
C TYR A 4 -4.85 -18.96 2.09
N GLN A 5 -5.31 -17.79 2.49
CA GLN A 5 -6.17 -16.91 1.72
C GLN A 5 -5.85 -15.45 1.97
N PHE A 6 -6.20 -14.60 1.02
CA PHE A 6 -6.38 -13.19 1.28
C PHE A 6 -7.85 -12.86 1.47
N VAL A 7 -8.15 -12.00 2.43
CA VAL A 7 -9.48 -11.41 2.64
C VAL A 7 -9.38 -9.93 2.37
N MET A 8 -10.12 -9.40 1.40
CA MET A 8 -10.13 -7.98 1.11
C MET A 8 -10.84 -7.21 2.24
N ARG A 9 -10.11 -6.30 2.89
CA ARG A 9 -10.65 -5.43 3.95
C ARG A 9 -11.05 -4.07 3.41
N SER A 10 -10.29 -3.54 2.45
CA SER A 10 -10.58 -2.30 1.73
C SER A 10 -10.27 -2.47 0.25
N GLY A 11 -11.04 -1.81 -0.62
CA GLY A 11 -10.89 -1.90 -2.07
C GLY A 11 -12.24 -2.04 -2.79
N PRO A 12 -12.23 -2.44 -4.08
CA PRO A 12 -13.44 -2.50 -4.90
C PRO A 12 -14.47 -3.53 -4.43
N THR A 13 -14.04 -4.59 -3.74
CA THR A 13 -14.93 -5.68 -3.29
C THR A 13 -14.59 -6.14 -1.87
N PRO A 14 -14.86 -5.34 -0.83
CA PRO A 14 -14.57 -5.70 0.55
C PRO A 14 -15.30 -6.99 0.95
N GLY A 15 -14.62 -7.86 1.71
CA GLY A 15 -15.13 -9.15 2.15
C GLY A 15 -14.87 -10.31 1.19
N VAL A 16 -14.46 -10.05 -0.05
CA VAL A 16 -14.06 -11.12 -0.98
C VAL A 16 -12.80 -11.81 -0.48
N THR A 17 -12.80 -13.14 -0.61
CA THR A 17 -11.67 -14.00 -0.26
C THR A 17 -11.02 -14.54 -1.53
N PHE A 18 -9.68 -14.57 -1.51
CA PHE A 18 -8.87 -15.13 -2.58
C PHE A 18 -8.09 -16.32 -2.00
N PRO A 19 -8.50 -17.56 -2.26
CA PRO A 19 -7.72 -18.71 -1.85
C PRO A 19 -6.39 -18.75 -2.59
N LEU A 20 -5.32 -19.06 -1.88
CA LEU A 20 -3.97 -19.10 -2.44
C LEU A 20 -3.61 -20.55 -2.75
N GLU A 21 -3.60 -20.89 -4.04
CA GLU A 21 -3.31 -22.23 -4.52
C GLU A 21 -2.22 -22.19 -5.59
N GLY A 22 -1.08 -22.80 -5.30
CA GLY A 22 0.05 -22.88 -6.21
C GLY A 22 1.34 -22.30 -5.66
N ASP A 23 2.44 -22.62 -6.35
CA ASP A 23 3.79 -22.25 -5.93
C ASP A 23 4.13 -20.80 -6.25
N GLN A 24 3.54 -20.25 -7.30
CA GLN A 24 3.70 -18.85 -7.70
C GLN A 24 2.35 -18.24 -8.10
N LEU A 25 1.99 -17.15 -7.45
CA LEU A 25 0.76 -16.44 -7.70
C LEU A 25 1.07 -14.96 -7.94
N ILE A 26 0.43 -14.37 -8.94
CA ILE A 26 0.55 -12.95 -9.22
C ILE A 26 -0.69 -12.25 -8.68
N ILE A 27 -0.45 -11.12 -8.01
CA ILE A 27 -1.47 -10.17 -7.58
C ILE A 27 -1.40 -8.97 -8.51
N GLY A 28 -2.53 -8.51 -9.02
CA GLY A 28 -2.54 -7.35 -9.89
C GLY A 28 -3.89 -7.09 -10.56
N ARG A 29 -3.96 -6.02 -11.35
CA ARG A 29 -5.19 -5.59 -12.00
C ARG A 29 -5.60 -6.48 -13.20
N ASP A 30 -4.66 -7.18 -13.81
CA ASP A 30 -4.96 -8.06 -14.93
C ASP A 30 -5.84 -9.22 -14.46
N SER A 31 -6.93 -9.49 -15.18
CA SER A 31 -7.88 -10.57 -14.86
C SER A 31 -7.27 -11.98 -15.00
N ALA A 32 -6.13 -12.11 -15.68
CA ALA A 32 -5.39 -13.36 -15.78
C ALA A 32 -4.57 -13.70 -14.51
N ASN A 33 -4.46 -12.76 -13.56
CA ASN A 33 -3.73 -13.01 -12.32
C ASN A 33 -4.54 -13.92 -11.37
N ALA A 34 -3.83 -14.68 -10.55
CA ALA A 34 -4.44 -15.53 -9.52
C ALA A 34 -5.24 -14.70 -8.49
N VAL A 35 -4.71 -13.53 -8.12
CA VAL A 35 -5.41 -12.54 -7.29
C VAL A 35 -5.65 -11.30 -8.14
N ALA A 36 -6.76 -11.29 -8.87
CA ALA A 36 -7.14 -10.21 -9.76
C ALA A 36 -7.96 -9.14 -9.01
N ILE A 37 -7.44 -7.92 -8.93
CA ILE A 37 -8.10 -6.79 -8.26
C ILE A 37 -8.23 -5.66 -9.28
N ASN A 38 -9.44 -5.44 -9.79
CA ASN A 38 -9.70 -4.43 -10.81
C ASN A 38 -9.79 -3.03 -10.18
N ASP A 39 -8.63 -2.43 -9.96
CA ASP A 39 -8.49 -1.09 -9.41
C ASP A 39 -7.37 -0.32 -10.14
N ALA A 40 -7.57 0.99 -10.34
CA ALA A 40 -6.63 1.83 -11.08
C ALA A 40 -5.29 2.02 -10.34
N GLU A 41 -5.27 1.91 -9.03
CA GLU A 41 -4.06 2.02 -8.21
C GLU A 41 -3.17 0.77 -8.30
N ILE A 42 -3.72 -0.35 -8.79
CA ILE A 42 -3.01 -1.61 -8.89
C ILE A 42 -2.34 -1.73 -10.27
N SER A 43 -1.05 -2.05 -10.29
CA SER A 43 -0.32 -2.40 -11.50
C SER A 43 -0.85 -3.70 -12.11
N ARG A 44 -0.74 -3.89 -13.43
CA ARG A 44 -1.21 -5.13 -14.12
C ARG A 44 -0.64 -6.39 -13.46
N LYS A 45 0.65 -6.36 -13.14
CA LYS A 45 1.36 -7.32 -12.28
C LYS A 45 1.96 -6.49 -11.17
N HIS A 46 1.41 -6.53 -9.97
CA HIS A 46 1.78 -5.63 -8.88
C HIS A 46 2.79 -6.28 -7.94
N SER A 47 2.46 -7.47 -7.47
CA SER A 47 3.31 -8.24 -6.58
C SER A 47 3.19 -9.73 -6.87
N ARG A 48 4.15 -10.49 -6.37
CA ARG A 48 4.24 -11.95 -6.52
C ARG A 48 4.27 -12.61 -5.15
N LEU A 49 3.52 -13.69 -5.04
CA LEU A 49 3.63 -14.66 -3.96
C LEU A 49 4.38 -15.88 -4.46
N SER A 50 5.33 -16.36 -3.67
CA SER A 50 6.05 -17.59 -3.92
C SER A 50 5.91 -18.50 -2.69
N PHE A 51 5.43 -19.74 -2.87
CA PHE A 51 5.29 -20.69 -1.77
C PHE A 51 6.61 -21.38 -1.49
N GLN A 52 7.16 -21.18 -0.30
CA GLN A 52 8.45 -21.72 0.10
C GLN A 52 8.41 -22.19 1.56
N GLY A 53 8.81 -23.44 1.78
CA GLY A 53 8.88 -23.97 3.16
C GLY A 53 7.56 -23.92 3.94
N GLY A 54 6.42 -24.11 3.26
CA GLY A 54 5.10 -24.08 3.90
C GLY A 54 4.53 -22.69 4.13
N LYS A 55 5.16 -21.64 3.60
CA LYS A 55 4.74 -20.23 3.76
C LYS A 55 4.81 -19.48 2.44
N TYR A 56 4.02 -18.43 2.31
CA TYR A 56 4.14 -17.53 1.17
C TYR A 56 5.15 -16.41 1.45
N VAL A 57 5.97 -16.14 0.45
CA VAL A 57 6.90 -15.00 0.39
C VAL A 57 6.30 -14.00 -0.58
N LEU A 58 6.07 -12.77 -0.13
CA LEU A 58 5.55 -11.67 -0.93
C LEU A 58 6.70 -10.81 -1.44
N GLU A 59 6.66 -10.46 -2.72
CA GLU A 59 7.64 -9.59 -3.39
C GLU A 59 6.92 -8.56 -4.27
N ASP A 60 7.35 -7.31 -4.22
CA ASP A 60 6.87 -6.24 -5.12
C ASP A 60 7.55 -6.37 -6.48
N LEU A 61 6.79 -6.30 -7.57
CA LEU A 61 7.30 -6.42 -8.94
C LEU A 61 7.59 -5.05 -9.59
N GLY A 62 8.01 -4.06 -8.81
CA GLY A 62 8.20 -2.69 -9.29
C GLY A 62 6.87 -1.98 -9.53
N SER A 63 5.92 -2.16 -8.62
CA SER A 63 4.61 -1.56 -8.72
C SER A 63 4.66 -0.03 -8.64
N THR A 64 3.68 0.66 -9.25
CA THR A 64 3.63 2.12 -9.27
C THR A 64 3.45 2.72 -7.88
N ASN A 65 2.54 2.15 -7.09
CA ASN A 65 2.16 2.69 -5.78
C ASN A 65 2.81 1.94 -4.61
N GLY A 66 3.51 0.85 -4.88
CA GLY A 66 4.22 0.05 -3.88
C GLY A 66 3.34 -0.95 -3.15
N THR A 67 4.00 -1.96 -2.58
CA THR A 67 3.42 -2.98 -1.71
C THR A 67 3.89 -2.76 -0.28
N PHE A 68 2.99 -2.92 0.68
CA PHE A 68 3.28 -2.72 2.11
C PHE A 68 2.83 -3.93 2.90
N VAL A 69 3.57 -4.29 3.93
CA VAL A 69 3.17 -5.30 4.91
C VAL A 69 3.17 -4.66 6.30
N ASN A 70 2.03 -4.71 6.97
CA ASN A 70 1.81 -4.08 8.28
C ASN A 70 2.21 -2.58 8.30
N GLY A 71 1.93 -1.87 7.21
CA GLY A 71 2.25 -0.45 7.04
C GLY A 71 3.70 -0.15 6.63
N GLN A 72 4.56 -1.16 6.53
CA GLN A 72 5.94 -1.00 6.09
C GLN A 72 6.08 -1.34 4.61
N ARG A 73 6.64 -0.41 3.81
CA ARG A 73 6.87 -0.62 2.39
C ARG A 73 7.90 -1.73 2.16
N LEU A 74 7.62 -2.63 1.23
CA LEU A 74 8.55 -3.69 0.84
C LEU A 74 9.76 -3.09 0.11
N ALA A 75 10.95 -3.40 0.61
CA ALA A 75 12.23 -3.16 -0.06
C ALA A 75 12.81 -4.44 -0.70
N GLY A 76 12.18 -5.58 -0.44
CA GLY A 76 12.56 -6.90 -0.93
C GLY A 76 11.54 -7.95 -0.52
N PRO A 77 11.79 -9.24 -0.79
CA PRO A 77 10.88 -10.33 -0.45
C PRO A 77 10.67 -10.46 1.05
N VAL A 78 9.41 -10.66 1.49
CA VAL A 78 9.03 -10.82 2.91
C VAL A 78 8.17 -12.07 3.08
N VAL A 79 8.47 -12.88 4.10
CA VAL A 79 7.68 -14.06 4.48
C VAL A 79 6.43 -13.61 5.20
N LEU A 80 5.26 -13.97 4.68
CA LEU A 80 3.97 -13.65 5.30
C LEU A 80 3.66 -14.59 6.48
N LYS A 81 2.97 -14.03 7.47
CA LYS A 81 2.42 -14.74 8.62
C LYS A 81 0.91 -14.52 8.67
N PRO A 82 0.12 -15.54 9.06
CA PRO A 82 -1.32 -15.35 9.28
C PRO A 82 -1.57 -14.15 10.20
N GLY A 83 -2.51 -13.29 9.78
CA GLY A 83 -2.81 -12.02 10.43
C GLY A 83 -2.07 -10.81 9.84
N ASP A 84 -1.09 -11.00 8.94
CA ASP A 84 -0.42 -9.87 8.29
C ASP A 84 -1.40 -9.10 7.39
N VAL A 85 -1.26 -7.78 7.43
CA VAL A 85 -2.01 -6.84 6.60
C VAL A 85 -1.15 -6.43 5.42
N VAL A 86 -1.58 -6.78 4.23
CA VAL A 86 -0.92 -6.41 2.97
C VAL A 86 -1.69 -5.27 2.32
N SER A 87 -1.02 -4.14 2.09
CA SER A 87 -1.60 -3.02 1.36
C SER A 87 -0.93 -2.86 0.00
N LEU A 88 -1.75 -2.64 -1.04
CA LEU A 88 -1.32 -2.41 -2.41
C LEU A 88 -1.72 -0.97 -2.77
N GLY A 89 -0.75 -0.06 -2.81
CA GLY A 89 -1.04 1.37 -2.83
C GLY A 89 -1.67 1.84 -1.52
N GLU A 90 -2.54 2.85 -1.60
CA GLU A 90 -3.13 3.48 -0.41
C GLU A 90 -4.53 2.94 -0.06
N GLN A 91 -5.28 2.42 -1.03
CA GLN A 91 -6.69 2.09 -0.86
C GLN A 91 -6.98 0.59 -0.73
N ILE A 92 -6.13 -0.27 -1.27
CA ILE A 92 -6.37 -1.72 -1.27
C ILE A 92 -5.69 -2.36 -0.07
N VAL A 93 -6.50 -2.99 0.77
CA VAL A 93 -6.03 -3.67 1.99
C VAL A 93 -6.51 -5.10 1.98
N LEU A 94 -5.57 -6.02 2.05
CA LEU A 94 -5.80 -7.47 2.12
C LEU A 94 -5.29 -7.98 3.48
N MET A 95 -6.04 -8.85 4.12
CA MET A 95 -5.57 -9.60 5.28
C MET A 95 -5.14 -10.99 4.82
N TYR A 96 -3.91 -11.36 5.12
CA TYR A 96 -3.41 -12.72 4.91
C TYR A 96 -3.79 -13.61 6.08
N ASP A 97 -4.46 -14.72 5.81
CA ASP A 97 -4.96 -15.62 6.86
C ASP A 97 -4.76 -17.09 6.47
N ALA A 98 -4.70 -17.94 7.48
CA ALA A 98 -4.72 -19.38 7.28
C ALA A 98 -6.17 -19.87 7.20
N ILE A 99 -6.46 -20.72 6.23
CA ILE A 99 -7.76 -21.42 6.17
C ILE A 99 -7.71 -22.51 7.23
N ASN A 100 -8.25 -22.21 8.41
CA ASN A 100 -8.46 -23.23 9.43
C ASN A 100 -9.57 -24.16 8.95
N MET A 101 -9.20 -25.28 8.36
CA MET A 101 -10.10 -26.42 8.24
C MET A 101 -10.23 -27.04 9.63
N ASP A 102 -11.04 -26.43 10.49
CA ASP A 102 -11.51 -27.09 11.70
C ASP A 102 -12.54 -28.15 11.27
N PRO A 103 -12.21 -29.45 11.31
CA PRO A 103 -13.15 -30.49 10.93
C PRO A 103 -14.36 -30.59 11.89
N GLY A 104 -14.40 -29.78 12.93
CA GLY A 104 -15.45 -29.69 13.93
C GLY A 104 -16.29 -28.40 13.90
N ALA A 105 -16.02 -27.44 13.02
CA ALA A 105 -16.89 -26.28 12.85
C ALA A 105 -18.19 -26.71 12.16
N THR A 106 -19.05 -27.35 12.91
CA THR A 106 -20.47 -27.50 12.59
C THR A 106 -20.97 -26.09 12.26
N MET A 107 -21.44 -25.90 11.02
CA MET A 107 -22.14 -24.69 10.61
C MET A 107 -23.18 -24.34 11.67
N ALA A 108 -22.88 -23.38 12.52
CA ALA A 108 -23.88 -22.77 13.37
C ALA A 108 -24.88 -22.11 12.43
N ALA A 109 -25.99 -22.80 12.20
CA ALA A 109 -27.14 -22.28 11.49
C ALA A 109 -27.49 -20.90 12.06
N PRO A 110 -27.98 -19.97 11.23
CA PRO A 110 -28.33 -18.64 11.70
C PRO A 110 -29.29 -18.78 12.88
N ARG A 111 -28.86 -18.38 14.07
CA ARG A 111 -29.72 -18.34 15.25
C ARG A 111 -30.88 -17.45 14.91
N LYS A 112 -32.02 -18.12 14.66
CA LYS A 112 -33.32 -17.46 14.60
C LYS A 112 -33.45 -16.64 15.89
N SER A 113 -33.39 -15.34 15.76
CA SER A 113 -33.59 -14.41 16.86
C SER A 113 -35.01 -14.66 17.43
N THR A 114 -35.08 -15.47 18.46
CA THR A 114 -36.31 -15.58 19.26
C THR A 114 -36.39 -14.29 20.06
N ARG A 115 -37.27 -13.41 19.61
CA ARG A 115 -37.70 -12.23 20.32
C ARG A 115 -38.24 -12.65 21.71
N ILE A 116 -37.42 -12.51 22.73
CA ILE A 116 -37.87 -12.58 24.12
C ILE A 116 -38.37 -11.18 24.45
N GLU A 117 -39.68 -11.03 24.54
CA GLU A 117 -40.32 -9.89 25.15
C GLU A 117 -39.93 -9.85 26.64
N ALA A 118 -39.08 -8.92 27.03
CA ALA A 118 -38.81 -8.60 28.43
C ALA A 118 -39.69 -7.44 28.86
N PRO A 119 -40.24 -7.48 30.08
CA PRO A 119 -41.19 -6.48 30.54
C PRO A 119 -40.55 -5.11 30.71
N VAL A 120 -41.31 -4.10 30.29
CA VAL A 120 -41.00 -2.68 30.42
C VAL A 120 -40.88 -2.32 31.89
N MET A 121 -39.66 -2.12 32.37
CA MET A 121 -39.43 -1.43 33.65
C MET A 121 -39.01 0.00 33.31
N GLN A 122 -39.97 0.92 33.51
CA GLN A 122 -39.72 2.37 33.43
C GLN A 122 -38.78 2.74 34.58
N THR A 123 -37.53 3.04 34.27
CA THR A 123 -36.65 3.74 35.21
C THR A 123 -36.25 5.05 34.57
N SER A 124 -36.66 6.11 35.29
CA SER A 124 -36.41 7.51 34.99
C SER A 124 -34.97 7.79 34.60
N ALA A 125 -34.78 8.40 33.44
CA ALA A 125 -33.49 8.90 32.99
C ALA A 125 -33.04 10.10 33.81
N PRO A 126 -31.80 10.16 34.32
CA PRO A 126 -31.24 11.42 34.77
C PRO A 126 -30.90 12.27 33.53
N ALA A 127 -31.30 13.52 33.55
CA ALA A 127 -31.00 14.53 32.55
C ALA A 127 -29.49 14.66 32.34
N TYR A 128 -29.03 14.28 31.15
CA TYR A 128 -27.67 14.53 30.74
C TYR A 128 -27.57 15.97 30.25
N ALA A 129 -26.80 16.80 30.98
CA ALA A 129 -26.44 18.13 30.55
C ALA A 129 -25.63 18.08 29.27
N PRO A 130 -25.82 18.99 28.32
CA PRO A 130 -25.02 19.04 27.11
C PRO A 130 -23.57 19.42 27.46
N THR A 131 -22.67 18.46 27.43
CA THR A 131 -21.23 18.74 27.45
C THR A 131 -20.87 19.42 26.14
N THR A 132 -20.49 20.67 26.24
CA THR A 132 -19.90 21.50 25.19
C THR A 132 -18.74 20.72 24.56
N SER A 133 -18.89 20.29 23.29
CA SER A 133 -17.84 19.67 22.51
C SER A 133 -16.71 20.68 22.35
N ALA A 134 -15.53 20.38 22.92
CA ALA A 134 -14.31 21.10 22.64
C ALA A 134 -14.01 21.00 21.14
N PRO A 135 -13.52 22.08 20.51
CA PRO A 135 -13.20 22.05 19.10
C PRO A 135 -12.09 21.01 18.82
N TYR A 136 -12.39 20.05 17.96
CA TYR A 136 -11.42 19.07 17.45
C TYR A 136 -10.34 19.82 16.69
N SER A 137 -9.14 19.88 17.27
CA SER A 137 -7.94 20.37 16.58
C SER A 137 -7.54 19.33 15.54
N ALA A 138 -7.70 19.66 14.27
CA ALA A 138 -7.20 18.84 13.17
C ALA A 138 -5.68 18.62 13.31
N PRO A 139 -5.17 17.40 13.06
CA PRO A 139 -3.73 17.14 13.10
C PRO A 139 -3.00 18.00 12.07
N PRO A 140 -1.77 18.46 12.36
CA PRO A 140 -1.02 19.33 11.45
C PRO A 140 -0.78 18.61 10.13
N LYS A 141 -1.16 19.27 9.02
CA LYS A 141 -0.87 18.85 7.67
C LYS A 141 0.66 18.71 7.53
N LYS A 142 1.15 17.48 7.31
CA LYS A 142 2.55 17.25 6.97
C LYS A 142 2.82 17.92 5.62
N THR A 143 3.49 19.05 5.63
CA THR A 143 4.00 19.69 4.42
C THR A 143 5.16 18.86 3.89
N ASN A 144 4.97 18.25 2.73
CA ASN A 144 6.02 17.54 2.03
C ASN A 144 7.06 18.56 1.56
N MET A 145 8.18 18.67 2.28
CA MET A 145 9.28 19.56 1.93
C MET A 145 10.14 19.06 0.75
N THR A 146 9.88 17.83 0.27
CA THR A 146 10.62 17.18 -0.84
C THR A 146 10.73 18.04 -2.11
N PRO A 147 9.65 18.73 -2.62
CA PRO A 147 9.78 19.53 -3.84
C PRO A 147 10.70 20.75 -3.68
N ILE A 148 10.82 21.29 -2.47
CA ILE A 148 11.67 22.47 -2.21
C ILE A 148 13.15 22.09 -2.36
N PHE A 149 13.57 20.94 -1.84
CA PHE A 149 14.97 20.49 -1.95
C PHE A 149 15.35 20.15 -3.39
N ILE A 150 14.42 19.59 -4.19
CA ILE A 150 14.66 19.33 -5.62
C ILE A 150 14.83 20.64 -6.38
N GLY A 151 13.98 21.64 -6.14
CA GLY A 151 14.08 22.95 -6.78
C GLY A 151 15.40 23.66 -6.48
N VAL A 152 15.85 23.66 -5.23
CA VAL A 152 17.14 24.26 -4.82
C VAL A 152 18.31 23.51 -5.46
N GLY A 153 18.28 22.18 -5.49
CA GLY A 153 19.33 21.37 -6.11
C GLY A 153 19.48 21.65 -7.61
N VAL A 154 18.37 21.73 -8.35
CA VAL A 154 18.37 22.04 -9.79
C VAL A 154 18.90 23.47 -10.02
N PHE A 155 18.47 24.44 -9.21
CA PHE A 155 18.93 25.81 -9.34
C PHE A 155 20.46 25.96 -9.11
N LEU A 156 21.00 25.31 -8.07
CA LEU A 156 22.43 25.31 -7.80
C LEU A 156 23.23 24.64 -8.92
N PHE A 157 22.69 23.54 -9.50
CA PHE A 157 23.32 22.86 -10.64
C PHE A 157 23.39 23.77 -11.87
N ILE A 158 22.31 24.48 -12.19
CA ILE A 158 22.28 25.43 -13.32
C ILE A 158 23.26 26.57 -13.09
N CYS A 159 23.34 27.13 -11.88
CA CYS A 159 24.30 28.20 -11.54
C CYS A 159 25.75 27.71 -11.67
N MET A 160 26.04 26.48 -11.27
CA MET A 160 27.37 25.88 -11.39
C MET A 160 27.77 25.69 -12.85
N CYS A 161 26.84 25.18 -13.68
CA CYS A 161 27.05 25.04 -15.11
C CYS A 161 27.28 26.39 -15.80
N ALA A 162 26.45 27.38 -15.49
CA ALA A 162 26.61 28.74 -16.06
C ALA A 162 27.94 29.37 -15.69
N SER A 163 28.38 29.24 -14.43
CA SER A 163 29.69 29.73 -13.97
C SER A 163 30.85 29.04 -14.67
N PHE A 164 30.72 27.72 -14.89
CA PHE A 164 31.73 26.94 -15.61
C PHE A 164 31.85 27.40 -17.07
N PHE A 165 30.73 27.51 -17.78
CA PHE A 165 30.74 27.99 -19.17
C PHE A 165 31.27 29.41 -19.30
N TRP A 166 30.88 30.30 -18.40
CA TRP A 166 31.42 31.68 -18.35
C TRP A 166 32.94 31.69 -18.13
N TRP A 167 33.45 30.85 -17.22
CA TRP A 167 34.90 30.73 -16.95
C TRP A 167 35.66 30.19 -18.16
N VAL A 168 35.11 29.17 -18.85
CA VAL A 168 35.72 28.62 -20.09
C VAL A 168 35.73 29.65 -21.18
N ASP A 169 34.65 30.43 -21.35
CA ASP A 169 34.56 31.52 -22.34
C ASP A 169 35.56 32.65 -22.04
N ALA A 170 35.62 33.12 -20.80
CA ALA A 170 36.53 34.16 -20.37
C ALA A 170 38.01 33.78 -20.49
N THR A 171 38.35 32.49 -20.44
CA THR A 171 39.73 32.01 -20.56
C THR A 171 40.08 31.54 -21.97
N PHE A 172 39.18 31.63 -22.95
CA PHE A 172 39.38 31.19 -24.35
C PHE A 172 39.85 29.70 -24.46
N ARG A 173 39.45 28.87 -23.52
CA ARG A 173 39.93 27.48 -23.43
C ARG A 173 38.99 26.45 -24.06
N TRP A 174 38.09 26.88 -24.95
CA TRP A 174 37.14 26.01 -25.65
C TRP A 174 37.82 24.86 -26.40
N CYS A 175 38.98 25.17 -27.06
CA CYS A 175 39.74 24.20 -27.84
C CYS A 175 40.32 23.05 -26.99
N VAL A 176 40.46 23.23 -25.68
CA VAL A 176 40.95 22.18 -24.77
C VAL A 176 39.84 21.17 -24.45
N PHE A 177 38.60 21.67 -24.32
CA PHE A 177 37.46 20.79 -23.94
C PHE A 177 36.71 20.19 -25.13
N PHE A 178 36.73 20.88 -26.28
CA PHE A 178 36.00 20.46 -27.47
C PHE A 178 36.86 20.49 -28.73
N PRO A 179 37.84 19.56 -28.88
CA PRO A 179 38.80 19.62 -29.98
C PRO A 179 38.19 19.30 -31.37
N PHE A 180 36.92 18.92 -31.42
CA PHE A 180 36.20 18.60 -32.67
C PHE A 180 35.40 19.78 -33.23
N LEU A 181 35.35 20.95 -32.56
CA LEU A 181 34.68 22.14 -33.08
C LEU A 181 35.53 22.79 -34.15
N SER A 182 34.98 22.92 -35.38
CA SER A 182 35.63 23.64 -36.49
C SER A 182 35.77 25.11 -36.19
N GLY A 183 36.95 25.53 -35.74
CA GLY A 183 37.25 26.90 -35.36
C GLY A 183 38.36 27.05 -34.32
N CYS A 184 38.88 25.91 -33.82
CA CYS A 184 40.17 25.83 -33.12
C CYS A 184 41.29 25.50 -34.11
#